data_78862a10cbca58419bf4eecf808e101f
#
_entry.id   78862a10cbca58419bf4eecf808e101f
#
_cell.length_a   1.000
_cell.length_b   1.000
_cell.length_c   1.000
_cell.angle_alpha   90.00
_cell.angle_beta   90.00
_cell.angle_gamma   90.00
#
_symmetry.space_group_name_H-M   'P 1'
#
loop_
_entity.id
_entity.type
_entity.pdbx_description
1 polymer ?
#
loop_
_entity_poly.entity_id
_entity_poly.type
_entity_poly.pdbx_seq_one_letter_code
_entity_poly.pdbx_strand_id
1 'polypeptide(L)'
;LEHLNLSEIAWRKNDALKLVGHLQSKGAFILGGDVLKKEIDGYRHNYDSWYLNPENGDAIQSAEHARSCINKYPDGDYAFVFVVA
;
A
#
# COMPACT_ATOMS: atom_id res chain seq x y z
N LEU A 1 -11.86 17.66 6.83
CA LEU A 1 -11.34 16.31 6.82
C LEU A 1 -9.87 16.30 6.39
N GLU A 2 -9.06 15.71 7.22
CA GLU A 2 -7.63 15.61 6.93
C GLU A 2 -7.38 14.64 5.80
N HIS A 3 -6.68 15.11 4.80
CA HIS A 3 -6.22 14.23 3.74
C HIS A 3 -4.82 13.76 4.07
N LEU A 4 -4.69 12.50 4.42
CA LEU A 4 -3.38 11.92 4.55
C LEU A 4 -2.83 11.70 3.16
N ASN A 5 -1.80 12.45 2.82
CA ASN A 5 -1.14 12.31 1.53
C ASN A 5 -0.26 11.06 1.53
N LEU A 6 -0.89 9.89 1.70
CA LEU A 6 -0.18 8.63 1.76
C LEU A 6 0.52 8.31 0.45
N SER A 7 0.05 8.90 -0.65
CA SER A 7 0.68 8.71 -1.96
C SER A 7 2.05 9.35 -2.08
N GLU A 8 2.44 10.18 -1.11
CA GLU A 8 3.75 10.81 -1.10
C GLU A 8 4.72 10.13 -0.13
N ILE A 9 4.25 9.11 0.60
CA ILE A 9 5.05 8.44 1.60
C ILE A 9 5.28 7.00 1.16
N ALA A 10 6.55 6.60 1.09
CA ALA A 10 6.91 5.22 0.79
C ALA A 10 7.15 4.47 2.09
N TRP A 11 6.44 3.38 2.28
CA TRP A 11 6.47 2.59 3.51
C TRP A 11 7.24 1.30 3.27
N ARG A 12 8.14 0.95 4.18
CA ARG A 12 8.79 -0.35 4.16
C ARG A 12 7.77 -1.44 4.48
N LYS A 13 8.10 -2.69 4.13
CA LYS A 13 7.14 -3.79 4.23
C LYS A 13 6.48 -3.89 5.60
N ASN A 14 7.25 -3.91 6.68
CA ASN A 14 6.69 -4.04 8.01
C ASN A 14 5.77 -2.89 8.38
N ASP A 15 6.19 -1.67 8.04
CA ASP A 15 5.40 -0.49 8.32
C ASP A 15 4.17 -0.43 7.41
N ALA A 16 4.32 -0.88 6.17
CA ALA A 16 3.19 -0.94 5.23
C ALA A 16 2.12 -1.90 5.75
N LEU A 17 2.52 -3.07 6.26
CA LEU A 17 1.57 -4.03 6.81
C LEU A 17 0.87 -3.48 8.05
N LYS A 18 1.59 -2.75 8.89
CA LYS A 18 0.98 -2.09 10.06
C LYS A 18 -0.02 -1.04 9.61
N LEU A 19 0.33 -0.26 8.59
CA LEU A 19 -0.56 0.76 8.06
C LEU A 19 -1.83 0.14 7.50
N VAL A 20 -1.73 -0.98 6.79
CA VAL A 20 -2.89 -1.68 6.27
C VAL A 20 -3.83 -2.07 7.42
N GLY A 21 -3.27 -2.61 8.51
CA GLY A 21 -4.07 -2.95 9.69
C GLY A 21 -4.76 -1.73 10.31
N HIS A 22 -4.04 -0.62 10.38
CA HIS A 22 -4.59 0.63 10.91
C HIS A 22 -5.73 1.14 10.02
N LEU A 23 -5.52 1.17 8.71
CA LEU A 23 -6.54 1.62 7.77
C LEU A 23 -7.77 0.72 7.82
N GLN A 24 -7.56 -0.60 7.93
CA GLN A 24 -8.67 -1.54 8.08
C GLN A 24 -9.48 -1.25 9.34
N SER A 25 -8.81 -0.98 10.46
CA SER A 25 -9.50 -0.70 11.72
C SER A 25 -10.30 0.60 11.66
N LYS A 26 -9.92 1.51 10.78
CA LYS A 26 -10.64 2.77 10.56
C LYS A 26 -11.75 2.64 9.53
N GLY A 27 -11.90 1.48 8.92
CA GLY A 27 -12.88 1.30 7.86
C GLY A 27 -12.50 1.98 6.55
N ALA A 28 -11.23 2.33 6.37
CA ALA A 28 -10.77 3.00 5.16
C ALA A 28 -10.64 2.00 4.02
N PHE A 29 -10.98 2.44 2.81
CA PHE A 29 -10.85 1.60 1.63
C PHE A 29 -9.52 1.90 0.94
N ILE A 30 -8.69 0.88 0.78
CA ILE A 30 -7.40 1.01 0.10
C ILE A 30 -7.63 0.74 -1.38
N LEU A 31 -7.63 1.81 -2.18
CA LEU A 31 -7.84 1.67 -3.63
C LEU A 31 -6.72 0.90 -4.29
N GLY A 32 -5.51 1.05 -3.79
CA GLY A 32 -4.38 0.36 -4.35
C GLY A 32 -3.09 0.99 -3.92
N GLY A 33 -2.05 0.76 -4.68
CA GLY A 33 -0.76 1.36 -4.40
C GLY A 33 0.27 1.05 -5.44
N ASP A 34 1.45 1.61 -5.24
CA ASP A 34 2.60 1.41 -6.11
C ASP A 34 3.73 0.76 -5.33
N VAL A 35 4.51 -0.05 -6.02
CA VAL A 35 5.69 -0.69 -5.47
C VAL A 35 6.92 0.04 -5.97
N LEU A 36 7.78 0.43 -5.04
CA LEU A 36 9.05 1.08 -5.34
C LEU A 36 10.19 0.15 -4.94
N LYS A 37 11.23 0.11 -5.76
CA LYS A 37 12.42 -0.67 -5.47
C LYS A 37 13.52 0.25 -5.00
N LYS A 38 14.23 -0.15 -3.95
CA LYS A 38 15.35 0.61 -3.42
C LYS A 38 16.54 0.50 -4.37
N GLU A 39 17.10 1.65 -4.73
CA GLU A 39 18.31 1.75 -5.53
C GLU A 39 19.39 2.46 -4.73
N ILE A 40 20.59 2.54 -5.28
CA ILE A 40 21.72 3.17 -4.59
C ILE A 40 21.44 4.63 -4.27
N ASP A 41 20.75 5.32 -5.17
CA ASP A 41 20.48 6.75 -5.05
C ASP A 41 19.02 7.06 -4.67
N GLY A 42 18.31 6.09 -4.11
CA GLY A 42 16.95 6.30 -3.66
C GLY A 42 16.01 5.20 -4.12
N TYR A 43 14.71 5.49 -4.12
CA TYR A 43 13.70 4.54 -4.58
C TYR A 43 13.32 4.81 -6.02
N ARG A 44 13.13 3.73 -6.76
CA ARG A 44 12.69 3.80 -8.14
C ARG A 44 11.37 3.05 -8.29
N HIS A 45 10.49 3.56 -9.13
CA HIS A 45 9.23 2.90 -9.43
C HIS A 45 9.52 1.54 -10.05
N ASN A 46 8.91 0.49 -9.52
CA ASN A 46 9.14 -0.88 -9.96
C ASN A 46 8.15 -1.30 -11.06
N TYR A 47 7.33 -0.36 -11.55
CA TYR A 47 6.28 -0.61 -12.53
C TYR A 47 5.22 -1.60 -12.07
N ASP A 48 5.24 -1.99 -10.81
CA ASP A 48 4.22 -2.82 -10.19
C ASP A 48 3.26 -1.96 -9.40
N SER A 49 2.00 -2.26 -9.51
CA SER A 49 0.98 -1.60 -8.75
C SER A 49 -0.18 -2.56 -8.54
N TRP A 50 -1.06 -2.24 -7.62
CA TRP A 50 -2.30 -2.99 -7.46
C TRP A 50 -3.45 -2.02 -7.36
N TYR A 51 -4.63 -2.53 -7.67
CA TYR A 51 -5.84 -1.73 -7.63
C TYR A 51 -7.03 -2.63 -7.32
N LEU A 52 -7.93 -2.16 -6.46
CA LEU A 52 -9.19 -2.81 -6.20
C LEU A 52 -10.30 -1.78 -6.35
N ASN A 53 -11.22 -2.05 -7.27
CA ASN A 53 -12.37 -1.17 -7.49
C ASN A 53 -13.31 -1.28 -6.28
N PRO A 54 -13.75 -0.14 -5.70
CA PRO A 54 -14.70 -0.17 -4.57
C PRO A 54 -15.98 -0.94 -4.86
N GLU A 55 -16.35 -1.09 -6.13
CA GLU A 55 -17.53 -1.88 -6.50
C GLU A 55 -17.29 -3.39 -6.37
N ASN A 56 -16.05 -3.82 -6.28
CA ASN A 56 -15.68 -5.23 -6.24
C ASN A 56 -15.31 -5.73 -4.86
N GLY A 57 -15.50 -4.92 -3.82
CA GLY A 57 -15.19 -5.34 -2.47
C GLY A 57 -15.42 -4.25 -1.45
N ASP A 58 -15.25 -4.59 -0.19
CA ASP A 58 -15.39 -3.65 0.92
C ASP A 58 -14.01 -3.28 1.49
N ALA A 59 -13.99 -2.50 2.57
CA ALA A 59 -12.75 -2.05 3.19
C ALA A 59 -11.90 -3.22 3.68
N ILE A 60 -12.52 -4.27 4.22
CA ILE A 60 -11.81 -5.45 4.70
C ILE A 60 -11.13 -6.16 3.53
N GLN A 61 -11.86 -6.34 2.43
CA GLN A 61 -11.31 -6.99 1.24
C GLN A 61 -10.19 -6.16 0.63
N SER A 62 -10.30 -4.83 0.66
CA SER A 62 -9.24 -3.97 0.15
C SER A 62 -7.97 -4.11 0.98
N ALA A 63 -8.10 -4.26 2.30
CA ALA A 63 -6.96 -4.46 3.18
C ALA A 63 -6.31 -5.82 2.93
N GLU A 64 -7.11 -6.86 2.76
CA GLU A 64 -6.60 -8.20 2.46
C GLU A 64 -5.89 -8.24 1.12
N HIS A 65 -6.44 -7.57 0.13
CA HIS A 65 -5.81 -7.47 -1.19
C HIS A 65 -4.46 -6.77 -1.10
N ALA A 66 -4.40 -5.66 -0.36
CA ALA A 66 -3.16 -4.93 -0.14
C ALA A 66 -2.11 -5.81 0.56
N ARG A 67 -2.51 -6.53 1.62
CA ARG A 67 -1.60 -7.43 2.33
C ARG A 67 -1.05 -8.50 1.39
N SER A 68 -1.91 -9.09 0.58
CA SER A 68 -1.51 -10.12 -0.37
C SER A 68 -0.47 -9.59 -1.34
N CYS A 69 -0.68 -8.38 -1.85
CA CYS A 69 0.26 -7.77 -2.78
C CYS A 69 1.59 -7.45 -2.10
N ILE A 70 1.56 -6.88 -0.90
CA ILE A 70 2.76 -6.54 -0.16
C ILE A 70 3.56 -7.80 0.18
N ASN A 71 2.87 -8.87 0.58
CA ASN A 71 3.53 -10.12 0.99
C ASN A 71 4.19 -10.87 -0.16
N LYS A 72 3.93 -10.48 -1.40
CA LYS A 72 4.64 -11.06 -2.54
C LYS A 72 6.09 -10.62 -2.63
N TYR A 73 6.45 -9.56 -1.92
CA TYR A 73 7.79 -8.98 -2.01
C TYR A 73 8.62 -9.33 -0.78
N PRO A 74 9.93 -9.57 -0.96
CA PRO A 74 10.79 -9.82 0.18
C PRO A 74 10.98 -8.54 1.00
N ASP A 75 11.34 -8.73 2.26
CA ASP A 75 11.64 -7.62 3.14
C ASP A 75 12.94 -6.95 2.73
N GLY A 76 13.00 -5.64 2.84
CA GLY A 76 14.22 -4.86 2.72
C GLY A 76 14.33 -3.95 1.51
N ASP A 77 14.15 -4.49 0.32
CA ASP A 77 14.48 -3.74 -0.91
C ASP A 77 13.29 -3.01 -1.54
N TYR A 78 12.11 -3.14 -0.94
CA TYR A 78 10.90 -2.57 -1.52
C TYR A 78 10.21 -1.65 -0.55
N ALA A 79 9.53 -0.65 -1.10
CA ALA A 79 8.66 0.22 -0.34
C ALA A 79 7.33 0.34 -1.07
N PHE A 80 6.31 0.75 -0.34
CA PHE A 80 4.95 0.74 -0.85
C PHE A 80 4.31 2.10 -0.63
N VAL A 81 3.63 2.58 -1.66
CA VAL A 81 2.89 3.84 -1.61
C VAL A 81 1.41 3.49 -1.74
N PHE A 82 0.58 4.05 -0.87
CA PHE A 82 -0.84 3.71 -0.82
C PHE A 82 -1.69 4.79 -1.45
N VAL A 83 -2.78 4.36 -2.08
CA VAL A 83 -3.85 5.24 -2.53
C VAL A 83 -5.10 4.85 -1.77
N VAL A 84 -5.62 5.76 -0.98
CA VAL A 84 -6.77 5.52 -0.11
C VAL A 84 -7.93 6.39 -0.56
N ALA A 85 -9.12 5.82 -0.56
CA ALA A 85 -10.32 6.55 -0.95
C ALA A 85 -10.74 7.58 0.11
#